data_6d96308a8fd90e714b0e10f80345b25c
#
_entry.id   6d96308a8fd90e714b0e10f80345b25c
#
_cell.length_a   1.000
_cell.length_b   1.000
_cell.length_c   1.000
_cell.angle_alpha   90.00
_cell.angle_beta   90.00
_cell.angle_gamma   90.00
#
_symmetry.space_group_name_H-M   'P 1'
#
loop_
_entity.id
_entity.type
_entity.pdbx_description
1 polymer ?
#
loop_
_entity_poly.entity_id
_entity_poly.type
_entity_poly.pdbx_seq_one_letter_code
_entity_poly.pdbx_strand_id
1 'polypeptide(L)'
;YYRSIRFKLLKKMKELPNIIPVFPLSNFIIFPKTTVPLNIFEPRYIDMINDSMKSNKLIGMIQPKNSGDNKNIPLLHDVGCLGKITSFTETKDGRYLIELKGMIRFQKVKEVQTDKKYRTLEVNFKSFLNDLNSDKEGLKFSDLEIIFKDLKSLFERRGFIINWSALEKQSLDETINALAMASPFSLEEKQVLLEAENLDIRKNKIAEILNTYTHDYYENTTLQ
;
A
#
# COMPACT_ATOMS: atom_id res chain seq x y z
N TYR A 1 15.04 -13.75 -23.09
CA TYR A 1 14.61 -13.76 -21.69
C TYR A 1 13.81 -12.49 -21.35
N TYR A 2 14.34 -11.29 -21.52
CA TYR A 2 13.68 -10.00 -21.21
C TYR A 2 12.35 -9.78 -21.98
N ARG A 3 12.30 -10.12 -23.26
CA ARG A 3 11.08 -10.03 -24.08
C ARG A 3 9.97 -10.96 -23.58
N SER A 4 10.31 -12.16 -23.08
CA SER A 4 9.34 -13.12 -22.55
C SER A 4 8.72 -12.64 -21.22
N ILE A 5 9.52 -12.08 -20.31
CA ILE A 5 9.02 -11.52 -19.04
C ILE A 5 8.09 -10.34 -19.30
N ARG A 6 8.52 -9.39 -20.14
CA ARG A 6 7.71 -8.23 -20.51
C ARG A 6 6.37 -8.63 -21.15
N PHE A 7 6.38 -9.64 -22.00
CA PHE A 7 5.15 -10.15 -22.61
C PHE A 7 4.20 -10.76 -21.57
N LYS A 8 4.70 -11.55 -20.61
CA LYS A 8 3.90 -12.11 -19.50
C LYS A 8 3.30 -11.02 -18.61
N LEU A 9 4.06 -9.98 -18.30
CA LEU A 9 3.59 -8.85 -17.50
C LEU A 9 2.49 -8.06 -18.22
N LEU A 10 2.67 -7.80 -19.53
CA LEU A 10 1.65 -7.14 -20.33
C LEU A 10 0.37 -7.97 -20.47
N LYS A 11 0.48 -9.31 -20.52
CA LYS A 11 -0.69 -10.20 -20.51
C LYS A 11 -1.43 -10.10 -19.17
N LYS A 12 -0.72 -10.20 -18.05
CA LYS A 12 -1.31 -10.02 -16.71
C LYS A 12 -1.98 -8.65 -16.55
N MET A 13 -1.37 -7.58 -17.08
CA MET A 13 -1.95 -6.24 -17.06
C MET A 13 -3.28 -6.16 -17.82
N LYS A 14 -3.39 -6.85 -18.97
CA LYS A 14 -4.64 -6.87 -19.76
C LYS A 14 -5.80 -7.55 -19.04
N GLU A 15 -5.52 -8.38 -18.04
CA GLU A 15 -6.50 -9.04 -17.20
C GLU A 15 -6.99 -8.16 -16.04
N LEU A 16 -6.32 -7.00 -15.80
CA LEU A 16 -6.72 -6.06 -14.77
C LEU A 16 -7.75 -5.06 -15.32
N PRO A 17 -8.80 -4.73 -14.54
CA PRO A 17 -9.79 -3.75 -14.94
C PRO A 17 -9.16 -2.34 -14.94
N ASN A 18 -9.47 -1.54 -15.94
CA ASN A 18 -9.08 -0.13 -15.99
C ASN A 18 -10.07 0.80 -15.26
N ILE A 19 -11.25 0.29 -14.89
CA ILE A 19 -12.22 0.97 -14.03
C ILE A 19 -12.39 0.13 -12.76
N ILE A 20 -12.13 0.74 -11.61
CA ILE A 20 -12.13 0.06 -10.33
C ILE A 20 -12.93 0.83 -9.27
N PRO A 21 -13.66 0.13 -8.39
CA PRO A 21 -14.19 0.72 -7.17
C PRO A 21 -13.03 1.08 -6.24
N VAL A 22 -13.12 2.20 -5.54
CA VAL A 22 -12.06 2.62 -4.63
C VAL A 22 -12.57 2.87 -3.22
N PHE A 23 -11.71 2.51 -2.28
CA PHE A 23 -11.87 2.78 -0.87
C PHE A 23 -10.89 3.89 -0.45
N PRO A 24 -11.34 5.14 -0.35
CA PRO A 24 -10.55 6.22 0.23
C PRO A 24 -10.41 5.99 1.73
N LEU A 25 -9.21 5.68 2.19
CA LEU A 25 -8.95 5.43 3.61
C LEU A 25 -7.89 6.41 4.11
N SER A 26 -8.28 7.28 5.07
CA SER A 26 -7.48 8.41 5.52
C SER A 26 -6.40 8.06 6.55
N ASN A 27 -6.36 6.83 7.02
CA ASN A 27 -5.48 6.43 8.12
C ASN A 27 -4.60 5.22 7.80
N PHE A 28 -4.63 4.73 6.56
CA PHE A 28 -3.89 3.55 6.19
C PHE A 28 -3.54 3.51 4.69
N ILE A 29 -2.35 3.02 4.37
CA ILE A 29 -1.86 2.80 3.00
C ILE A 29 -1.41 1.34 2.87
N ILE A 30 -1.94 0.64 1.86
CA ILE A 30 -1.52 -0.72 1.52
C ILE A 30 -0.44 -0.68 0.42
N PHE A 31 0.50 -1.60 0.52
CA PHE A 31 1.56 -1.81 -0.46
C PHE A 31 1.37 -3.12 -1.22
N PRO A 32 1.94 -3.27 -2.43
CA PRO A 32 1.92 -4.54 -3.15
C PRO A 32 2.47 -5.69 -2.30
N LYS A 33 1.84 -6.86 -2.40
CA LYS A 33 2.18 -8.11 -1.69
C LYS A 33 1.97 -8.08 -0.17
N THR A 34 1.54 -6.97 0.42
CA THR A 34 1.14 -6.91 1.82
C THR A 34 -0.33 -7.29 1.98
N THR A 35 -0.72 -7.74 3.17
CA THR A 35 -2.11 -8.07 3.50
C THR A 35 -2.55 -7.26 4.71
N VAL A 36 -3.78 -6.76 4.67
CA VAL A 36 -4.38 -5.99 5.76
C VAL A 36 -5.78 -6.49 6.07
N PRO A 37 -6.11 -6.69 7.36
CA PRO A 37 -7.48 -6.89 7.78
C PRO A 37 -8.23 -5.56 7.79
N LEU A 38 -9.45 -5.54 7.26
CA LEU A 38 -10.32 -4.37 7.23
C LEU A 38 -11.68 -4.74 7.83
N ASN A 39 -12.21 -3.84 8.67
CA ASN A 39 -13.56 -3.92 9.21
C ASN A 39 -14.43 -2.89 8.49
N ILE A 40 -15.36 -3.38 7.68
CA ILE A 40 -16.22 -2.57 6.82
C ILE A 40 -17.59 -2.48 7.46
N PHE A 41 -18.07 -1.28 7.73
CA PHE A 41 -19.35 -1.02 8.39
C PHE A 41 -20.16 0.12 7.74
N GLU A 42 -19.53 1.00 6.97
CA GLU A 42 -20.25 2.05 6.26
C GLU A 42 -21.09 1.45 5.10
N PRO A 43 -22.39 1.80 4.98
CA PRO A 43 -23.28 1.19 3.96
C PRO A 43 -22.73 1.28 2.54
N ARG A 44 -22.13 2.43 2.17
CA ARG A 44 -21.54 2.60 0.82
C ARG A 44 -20.41 1.61 0.54
N TYR A 45 -19.63 1.25 1.55
CA TYR A 45 -18.53 0.29 1.40
C TYR A 45 -19.00 -1.15 1.52
N ILE A 46 -20.06 -1.42 2.28
CA ILE A 46 -20.78 -2.70 2.24
C ILE A 46 -21.26 -2.98 0.81
N ASP A 47 -21.92 -2.00 0.16
CA ASP A 47 -22.35 -2.09 -1.24
C ASP A 47 -21.16 -2.36 -2.18
N MET A 48 -20.04 -1.64 -1.98
CA MET A 48 -18.81 -1.84 -2.76
C MET A 48 -18.25 -3.26 -2.64
N ILE A 49 -18.18 -3.80 -1.42
CA ILE A 49 -17.68 -5.16 -1.19
C ILE A 49 -18.63 -6.17 -1.82
N ASN A 50 -19.95 -6.01 -1.67
CA ASN A 50 -20.95 -6.89 -2.28
C ASN A 50 -20.81 -6.94 -3.81
N ASP A 51 -20.64 -5.79 -4.46
CA ASP A 51 -20.45 -5.70 -5.90
C ASP A 51 -19.10 -6.34 -6.31
N SER A 52 -18.05 -6.09 -5.56
CA SER A 52 -16.71 -6.66 -5.82
C SER A 52 -16.70 -8.18 -5.64
N MET A 53 -17.39 -8.72 -4.64
CA MET A 53 -17.48 -10.17 -4.40
C MET A 53 -18.24 -10.91 -5.51
N LYS A 54 -19.19 -10.25 -6.17
CA LYS A 54 -19.91 -10.79 -7.33
C LYS A 54 -19.11 -10.75 -8.63
N SER A 55 -17.96 -10.08 -8.64
CA SER A 55 -17.13 -9.89 -9.83
C SER A 55 -15.72 -10.47 -9.64
N ASN A 56 -14.70 -9.64 -9.66
CA ASN A 56 -13.29 -10.03 -9.64
C ASN A 56 -12.63 -9.97 -8.26
N LYS A 57 -13.36 -9.53 -7.22
CA LYS A 57 -12.89 -9.32 -5.84
C LYS A 57 -11.79 -8.28 -5.72
N LEU A 58 -11.74 -7.31 -6.62
CA LEU A 58 -10.74 -6.25 -6.66
C LEU A 58 -11.31 -4.93 -6.18
N ILE A 59 -10.58 -4.25 -5.30
CA ILE A 59 -10.84 -2.88 -4.85
C ILE A 59 -9.54 -2.09 -4.82
N GLY A 60 -9.61 -0.81 -5.14
CA GLY A 60 -8.46 0.10 -5.03
C GLY A 60 -8.44 0.76 -3.66
N MET A 61 -7.28 0.75 -2.99
CA MET A 61 -7.02 1.59 -1.82
C MET A 61 -6.30 2.85 -2.27
N ILE A 62 -6.79 4.01 -1.85
CA ILE A 62 -6.19 5.30 -2.21
C ILE A 62 -6.32 6.28 -1.07
N GLN A 63 -5.30 7.11 -0.87
CA GLN A 63 -5.27 8.11 0.19
C GLN A 63 -6.04 9.37 -0.25
N PRO A 64 -6.96 9.92 0.56
CA PRO A 64 -7.46 11.25 0.36
C PRO A 64 -6.36 12.29 0.64
N LYS A 65 -6.28 13.34 -0.17
CA LYS A 65 -5.44 14.52 0.11
C LYS A 65 -6.07 15.30 1.26
N ASN A 66 -5.28 15.68 2.23
CA ASN A 66 -5.74 16.59 3.30
C ASN A 66 -6.08 17.95 2.69
N SER A 67 -7.33 18.14 2.34
CA SER A 67 -7.87 19.47 2.07
C SER A 67 -8.45 19.96 3.39
N GLY A 68 -7.93 21.04 3.95
CA GLY A 68 -8.41 21.64 5.20
C GLY A 68 -9.88 22.12 5.19
N ASP A 69 -10.64 21.76 4.18
CA ASP A 69 -12.03 22.11 3.95
C ASP A 69 -12.93 20.89 4.21
N ASN A 70 -13.54 20.86 5.38
CA ASN A 70 -14.44 19.78 5.83
C ASN A 70 -15.77 19.70 5.07
N LYS A 71 -15.99 20.49 4.04
CA LYS A 71 -17.28 20.58 3.31
C LYS A 71 -17.29 19.95 1.93
N ASN A 72 -16.12 19.64 1.36
CA ASN A 72 -16.01 19.07 0.00
C ASN A 72 -15.56 17.61 0.04
N ILE A 73 -16.01 16.83 -0.95
CA ILE A 73 -15.50 15.49 -1.19
C ILE A 73 -13.96 15.59 -1.36
N PRO A 74 -13.17 14.92 -0.51
CA PRO A 74 -11.73 15.09 -0.53
C PRO A 74 -11.13 14.66 -1.88
N LEU A 75 -10.17 15.44 -2.36
CA LEU A 75 -9.36 15.03 -3.51
C LEU A 75 -8.56 13.78 -3.13
N LEU A 76 -8.31 12.92 -4.11
CA LEU A 76 -7.52 11.72 -3.93
C LEU A 76 -6.10 11.94 -4.44
N HIS A 77 -5.13 11.28 -3.79
CA HIS A 77 -3.78 11.16 -4.34
C HIS A 77 -3.82 10.53 -5.74
N ASP A 78 -2.72 10.64 -6.46
CA ASP A 78 -2.67 10.16 -7.84
C ASP A 78 -2.23 8.70 -7.94
N VAL A 79 -1.58 8.18 -6.89
CA VAL A 79 -1.15 6.78 -6.80
C VAL A 79 -1.87 6.09 -5.65
N GLY A 80 -2.45 4.94 -5.95
CA GLY A 80 -3.02 4.00 -4.99
C GLY A 80 -2.53 2.57 -5.25
N CYS A 81 -3.09 1.62 -4.52
CA CYS A 81 -2.78 0.19 -4.67
C CYS A 81 -4.06 -0.62 -4.87
N LEU A 82 -4.12 -1.40 -5.94
CA LEU A 82 -5.17 -2.37 -6.18
C LEU A 82 -4.95 -3.58 -5.27
N GLY A 83 -5.98 -3.96 -4.54
CA GLY A 83 -5.98 -5.14 -3.68
C GLY A 83 -7.04 -6.15 -4.08
N LYS A 84 -6.78 -7.40 -3.75
CA LYS A 84 -7.72 -8.52 -3.90
C LYS A 84 -8.25 -8.95 -2.55
N ILE A 85 -9.56 -9.10 -2.43
CA ILE A 85 -10.21 -9.67 -1.24
C ILE A 85 -9.88 -11.16 -1.22
N THR A 86 -9.14 -11.61 -0.20
CA THR A 86 -8.69 -12.99 -0.02
C THR A 86 -9.48 -13.73 1.05
N SER A 87 -10.05 -13.00 2.00
CA SER A 87 -10.92 -13.54 3.04
C SER A 87 -12.13 -12.63 3.23
N PHE A 88 -13.28 -13.20 3.55
CA PHE A 88 -14.52 -12.47 3.79
C PHE A 88 -15.34 -13.20 4.86
N THR A 89 -15.78 -12.44 5.86
CA THR A 89 -16.70 -12.91 6.90
C THR A 89 -17.69 -11.82 7.23
N GLU A 90 -18.96 -12.14 7.22
CA GLU A 90 -20.03 -11.26 7.72
C GLU A 90 -20.22 -11.54 9.22
N THR A 91 -20.23 -10.48 10.01
CA THR A 91 -20.44 -10.55 11.46
C THR A 91 -21.94 -10.46 11.78
N LYS A 92 -22.35 -10.89 12.99
CA LYS A 92 -23.75 -10.90 13.41
C LYS A 92 -24.41 -9.51 13.44
N ASP A 93 -23.61 -8.46 13.56
CA ASP A 93 -24.04 -7.07 13.56
C ASP A 93 -24.01 -6.42 12.16
N GLY A 94 -23.82 -7.22 11.10
CA GLY A 94 -23.86 -6.76 9.70
C GLY A 94 -22.61 -6.05 9.20
N ARG A 95 -21.48 -6.12 9.92
CA ARG A 95 -20.18 -5.64 9.44
C ARG A 95 -19.51 -6.72 8.60
N TYR A 96 -18.59 -6.31 7.73
CA TYR A 96 -17.78 -7.22 6.96
C TYR A 96 -16.31 -7.16 7.43
N LEU A 97 -15.80 -8.32 7.83
CA LEU A 97 -14.36 -8.51 8.06
C LEU A 97 -13.76 -9.10 6.79
N ILE A 98 -12.83 -8.38 6.20
CA ILE A 98 -12.14 -8.83 5.00
C ILE A 98 -10.63 -8.81 5.19
N GLU A 99 -9.92 -9.69 4.48
CA GLU A 99 -8.50 -9.53 4.23
C GLU A 99 -8.28 -9.01 2.81
N LEU A 100 -7.56 -7.92 2.69
CA LEU A 100 -7.20 -7.33 1.41
C LEU A 100 -5.70 -7.52 1.16
N LYS A 101 -5.35 -8.26 0.10
CA LYS A 101 -3.97 -8.43 -0.35
C LYS A 101 -3.64 -7.45 -1.46
N GLY A 102 -2.68 -6.57 -1.23
CA GLY A 102 -2.15 -5.65 -2.24
C GLY A 102 -1.53 -6.40 -3.42
N MET A 103 -1.85 -5.99 -4.62
CA MET A 103 -1.41 -6.63 -5.85
C MET A 103 -0.45 -5.76 -6.65
N ILE A 104 -0.91 -4.58 -7.05
CA ILE A 104 -0.20 -3.67 -7.94
C ILE A 104 -0.64 -2.24 -7.68
N ARG A 105 0.29 -1.30 -7.75
CA ARG A 105 -0.02 0.12 -7.71
C ARG A 105 -0.69 0.56 -9.01
N PHE A 106 -1.48 1.60 -8.90
CA PHE A 106 -2.11 2.24 -10.04
C PHE A 106 -1.92 3.75 -10.02
N GLN A 107 -1.91 4.33 -11.21
CA GLN A 107 -2.02 5.76 -11.44
C GLN A 107 -3.48 6.10 -11.69
N LYS A 108 -4.05 7.02 -10.91
CA LYS A 108 -5.38 7.58 -11.17
C LYS A 108 -5.37 8.36 -12.48
N VAL A 109 -6.31 8.09 -13.35
CA VAL A 109 -6.54 8.87 -14.59
C VAL A 109 -7.62 9.92 -14.31
N LYS A 110 -8.80 9.48 -13.91
CA LYS A 110 -9.93 10.35 -13.56
C LYS A 110 -10.94 9.61 -12.70
N GLU A 111 -11.83 10.36 -12.07
CA GLU A 111 -13.00 9.82 -11.40
C GLU A 111 -14.13 9.59 -12.41
N VAL A 112 -14.77 8.43 -12.31
CA VAL A 112 -15.88 8.05 -13.18
C VAL A 112 -17.19 8.27 -12.43
N GLN A 113 -18.09 9.04 -13.01
CA GLN A 113 -19.43 9.23 -12.46
C GLN A 113 -20.26 7.96 -12.68
N THR A 114 -20.84 7.46 -11.60
CA THR A 114 -21.69 6.26 -11.59
C THR A 114 -22.90 6.51 -10.69
N ASP A 115 -23.89 5.64 -10.76
CA ASP A 115 -25.04 5.57 -9.84
C ASP A 115 -24.71 4.92 -8.49
N LYS A 116 -23.46 4.46 -8.31
CA LYS A 116 -22.98 3.81 -7.08
C LYS A 116 -22.75 4.83 -5.96
N LYS A 117 -22.97 4.41 -4.73
CA LYS A 117 -22.72 5.22 -3.53
C LYS A 117 -21.24 5.33 -3.15
N TYR A 118 -20.38 4.52 -3.76
CA TYR A 118 -18.93 4.53 -3.60
C TYR A 118 -18.24 5.11 -4.84
N ARG A 119 -17.02 5.57 -4.65
CA ARG A 119 -16.23 6.20 -5.73
C ARG A 119 -15.65 5.15 -6.66
N THR A 120 -15.57 5.51 -7.94
CA THR A 120 -15.03 4.67 -9.01
C THR A 120 -14.00 5.47 -9.81
N LEU A 121 -12.84 4.88 -10.08
CA LEU A 121 -11.75 5.51 -10.80
C LEU A 121 -11.44 4.76 -12.09
N GLU A 122 -11.14 5.51 -13.14
CA GLU A 122 -10.34 5.02 -14.26
C GLU A 122 -8.87 5.11 -13.88
N VAL A 123 -8.13 3.99 -14.08
CA VAL A 123 -6.75 3.84 -13.61
C VAL A 123 -5.84 3.25 -14.68
N ASN A 124 -4.53 3.44 -14.48
CA ASN A 124 -3.48 2.93 -15.34
C ASN A 124 -2.41 2.21 -14.52
N PHE A 125 -1.96 1.04 -14.96
CA PHE A 125 -0.98 0.21 -14.28
C PHE A 125 0.41 0.23 -14.92
N LYS A 126 0.60 0.90 -16.05
CA LYS A 126 1.81 0.81 -16.88
C LYS A 126 3.10 1.14 -16.14
N SER A 127 3.06 2.15 -15.26
CA SER A 127 4.23 2.58 -14.48
C SER A 127 4.64 1.59 -13.40
N PHE A 128 3.76 0.65 -13.03
CA PHE A 128 3.94 -0.23 -11.88
C PHE A 128 3.93 -1.72 -12.21
N LEU A 129 4.14 -2.10 -13.46
CA LEU A 129 4.11 -3.51 -13.90
C LEU A 129 5.12 -4.38 -13.15
N ASN A 130 6.20 -3.81 -12.67
CA ASN A 130 7.21 -4.51 -11.88
C ASN A 130 6.68 -5.01 -10.53
N ASP A 131 5.56 -4.47 -10.02
CA ASP A 131 4.92 -4.99 -8.80
C ASP A 131 4.38 -6.41 -8.99
N LEU A 132 4.06 -6.81 -10.23
CA LEU A 132 3.59 -8.16 -10.59
C LEU A 132 4.74 -9.16 -10.82
N ASN A 133 5.97 -8.69 -10.84
CA ASN A 133 7.15 -9.53 -11.06
C ASN A 133 7.69 -10.03 -9.72
N SER A 134 8.00 -11.32 -9.66
CA SER A 134 8.67 -11.93 -8.50
C SER A 134 10.19 -12.01 -8.67
N ASP A 135 10.67 -11.91 -9.91
CA ASP A 135 12.09 -11.99 -10.22
C ASP A 135 12.73 -10.60 -10.09
N LYS A 136 13.61 -10.45 -9.11
CA LYS A 136 14.30 -9.19 -8.82
C LYS A 136 15.79 -9.38 -8.91
N GLU A 137 16.32 -8.86 -9.99
CA GLU A 137 17.75 -8.70 -10.17
C GLU A 137 18.23 -7.45 -9.41
N GLY A 138 19.26 -7.59 -8.59
CA GLY A 138 20.07 -6.50 -8.10
C GLY A 138 20.03 -6.21 -6.60
N LEU A 139 18.91 -6.33 -5.91
CA LEU A 139 18.84 -6.10 -4.46
C LEU A 139 19.13 -7.38 -3.67
N LYS A 140 19.94 -7.27 -2.61
CA LYS A 140 20.27 -8.35 -1.69
C LYS A 140 19.76 -8.03 -0.28
N PHE A 141 19.52 -9.03 0.53
CA PHE A 141 19.17 -8.83 1.95
C PHE A 141 20.24 -8.06 2.72
N SER A 142 21.53 -8.21 2.37
CA SER A 142 22.61 -7.41 2.92
C SER A 142 22.42 -5.90 2.76
N ASP A 143 21.69 -5.48 1.72
CA ASP A 143 21.40 -4.06 1.47
C ASP A 143 20.35 -3.50 2.44
N LEU A 144 19.71 -4.34 3.24
CA LEU A 144 18.71 -3.99 4.23
C LEU A 144 19.24 -4.00 5.67
N GLU A 145 20.46 -4.47 5.94
CA GLU A 145 20.99 -4.64 7.30
C GLU A 145 20.93 -3.35 8.12
N ILE A 146 21.35 -2.22 7.53
CA ILE A 146 21.33 -0.91 8.18
C ILE A 146 19.87 -0.49 8.44
N ILE A 147 19.00 -0.63 7.44
CA ILE A 147 17.58 -0.31 7.56
C ILE A 147 16.91 -1.14 8.65
N PHE A 148 17.20 -2.44 8.72
CA PHE A 148 16.68 -3.32 9.77
C PHE A 148 17.13 -2.87 11.16
N LYS A 149 18.41 -2.53 11.33
CA LYS A 149 18.97 -2.05 12.60
C LYS A 149 18.27 -0.76 13.05
N ASP A 150 18.14 0.21 12.15
CA ASP A 150 17.57 1.51 12.47
C ASP A 150 16.06 1.41 12.72
N LEU A 151 15.34 0.63 11.91
CA LEU A 151 13.92 0.34 12.15
C LEU A 151 13.71 -0.37 13.46
N LYS A 152 14.50 -1.39 13.78
CA LYS A 152 14.40 -2.11 15.06
C LYS A 152 14.51 -1.14 16.24
N SER A 153 15.51 -0.27 16.21
CA SER A 153 15.68 0.78 17.21
C SER A 153 14.46 1.74 17.27
N LEU A 154 13.92 2.15 16.12
CA LEU A 154 12.76 3.03 16.06
C LEU A 154 11.49 2.36 16.63
N PHE A 155 11.23 1.09 16.27
CA PHE A 155 10.09 0.33 16.75
C PHE A 155 10.16 0.10 18.26
N GLU A 156 11.32 -0.30 18.80
CA GLU A 156 11.55 -0.49 20.23
C GLU A 156 11.27 0.81 21.00
N ARG A 157 11.78 1.93 20.53
CA ARG A 157 11.53 3.25 21.13
C ARG A 157 10.05 3.68 21.11
N ARG A 158 9.32 3.26 20.10
CA ARG A 158 7.88 3.55 19.96
C ARG A 158 6.99 2.52 20.63
N GLY A 159 7.57 1.49 21.29
CA GLY A 159 6.82 0.44 21.97
C GLY A 159 6.13 -0.57 21.03
N PHE A 160 6.55 -0.66 19.78
CA PHE A 160 6.02 -1.63 18.83
C PHE A 160 6.81 -2.94 18.90
N ILE A 161 6.10 -4.06 18.83
CA ILE A 161 6.68 -5.40 18.78
C ILE A 161 6.52 -5.93 17.34
N ILE A 162 7.64 -6.28 16.70
CA ILE A 162 7.65 -6.87 15.37
C ILE A 162 8.33 -8.23 15.40
N ASN A 163 7.76 -9.18 14.67
CA ASN A 163 8.38 -10.47 14.43
C ASN A 163 9.39 -10.40 13.27
N TRP A 164 10.61 -9.96 13.59
CA TRP A 164 11.70 -9.80 12.62
C TRP A 164 12.05 -11.10 11.90
N SER A 165 12.03 -12.24 12.60
CA SER A 165 12.34 -13.54 12.02
C SER A 165 11.28 -13.98 10.98
N ALA A 166 10.06 -13.50 11.08
CA ALA A 166 9.04 -13.73 10.06
C ALA A 166 9.27 -12.87 8.82
N LEU A 167 9.74 -11.62 8.99
CA LEU A 167 10.08 -10.72 7.87
C LEU A 167 11.28 -11.26 7.07
N GLU A 168 12.31 -11.77 7.72
CA GLU A 168 13.51 -12.31 7.07
C GLU A 168 13.22 -13.55 6.20
N LYS A 169 12.11 -14.23 6.43
CA LYS A 169 11.66 -15.39 5.62
C LYS A 169 10.88 -15.01 4.36
N GLN A 170 10.50 -13.74 4.23
CA GLN A 170 9.77 -13.24 3.07
C GLN A 170 10.72 -12.91 1.92
N SER A 171 10.18 -12.76 0.72
CA SER A 171 10.96 -12.22 -0.39
C SER A 171 11.34 -10.76 -0.09
N LEU A 172 12.42 -10.29 -0.71
CA LEU A 172 12.95 -8.95 -0.48
C LEU A 172 11.92 -7.84 -0.72
N ASP A 173 11.08 -8.00 -1.72
CA ASP A 173 10.01 -7.04 -2.03
C ASP A 173 8.85 -7.08 -1.04
N GLU A 174 8.47 -8.27 -0.60
CA GLU A 174 7.51 -8.40 0.50
C GLU A 174 8.03 -7.72 1.76
N THR A 175 9.31 -7.94 2.07
CA THR A 175 9.97 -7.33 3.23
C THR A 175 9.99 -5.80 3.13
N ILE A 176 10.47 -5.22 2.01
CA ILE A 176 10.53 -3.76 1.84
C ILE A 176 9.12 -3.16 1.90
N ASN A 177 8.12 -3.79 1.27
CA ASN A 177 6.75 -3.31 1.28
C ASN A 177 6.11 -3.44 2.66
N ALA A 178 6.36 -4.54 3.37
CA ALA A 178 5.89 -4.72 4.75
C ALA A 178 6.50 -3.68 5.70
N LEU A 179 7.80 -3.41 5.57
CA LEU A 179 8.48 -2.37 6.35
C LEU A 179 7.91 -0.97 6.05
N ALA A 180 7.71 -0.63 4.77
CA ALA A 180 7.09 0.64 4.38
C ALA A 180 5.67 0.80 4.98
N MET A 181 4.89 -0.28 4.99
CA MET A 181 3.53 -0.28 5.54
C MET A 181 3.52 -0.20 7.06
N ALA A 182 4.31 -1.02 7.75
CA ALA A 182 4.28 -1.19 9.20
C ALA A 182 5.03 -0.10 9.96
N SER A 183 6.00 0.57 9.34
CA SER A 183 6.79 1.61 10.00
C SER A 183 5.93 2.74 10.57
N PRO A 184 6.31 3.31 11.73
CA PRO A 184 5.58 4.39 12.37
C PRO A 184 5.85 5.76 11.70
N PHE A 185 5.88 5.74 10.38
CA PHE A 185 6.00 6.93 9.53
C PHE A 185 4.65 7.63 9.38
N SER A 186 4.68 8.92 9.08
CA SER A 186 3.47 9.67 8.74
C SER A 186 2.80 9.13 7.47
N LEU A 187 1.54 9.48 7.24
CA LEU A 187 0.83 9.06 6.03
C LEU A 187 1.42 9.69 4.77
N GLU A 188 1.90 10.91 4.88
CA GLU A 188 2.60 11.63 3.82
C GLU A 188 3.90 10.92 3.45
N GLU A 189 4.70 10.51 4.43
CA GLU A 189 5.92 9.72 4.22
C GLU A 189 5.59 8.35 3.58
N LYS A 190 4.56 7.67 4.05
CA LYS A 190 4.10 6.40 3.45
C LYS A 190 3.59 6.59 2.03
N GLN A 191 2.93 7.72 1.72
CA GLN A 191 2.52 8.03 0.36
C GLN A 191 3.74 8.24 -0.56
N VAL A 192 4.77 8.95 -0.09
CA VAL A 192 6.05 9.09 -0.82
C VAL A 192 6.69 7.72 -1.08
N LEU A 193 6.64 6.79 -0.12
CA LEU A 193 7.12 5.42 -0.29
C LEU A 193 6.27 4.63 -1.30
N LEU A 194 4.95 4.81 -1.30
CA LEU A 194 4.07 4.16 -2.27
C LEU A 194 4.34 4.66 -3.70
N GLU A 195 4.60 5.95 -3.86
CA GLU A 195 4.88 6.59 -5.15
C GLU A 195 6.29 6.30 -5.69
N ALA A 196 7.20 5.76 -4.88
CA ALA A 196 8.54 5.43 -5.32
C ALA A 196 8.52 4.53 -6.55
N GLU A 197 9.24 4.92 -7.61
CA GLU A 197 9.19 4.31 -8.94
C GLU A 197 9.47 2.80 -8.92
N ASN A 198 10.47 2.40 -8.12
CA ASN A 198 10.88 0.99 -7.97
C ASN A 198 11.26 0.68 -6.52
N LEU A 199 11.62 -0.56 -6.25
CA LEU A 199 11.96 -1.04 -4.91
C LEU A 199 13.26 -0.45 -4.37
N ASP A 200 14.25 -0.23 -5.22
CA ASP A 200 15.53 0.34 -4.79
C ASP A 200 15.33 1.80 -4.33
N ILE A 201 14.58 2.58 -5.10
CA ILE A 201 14.19 3.93 -4.70
C ILE A 201 13.37 3.91 -3.41
N ARG A 202 12.43 2.98 -3.26
CA ARG A 202 11.64 2.84 -2.02
C ARG A 202 12.51 2.52 -0.83
N LYS A 203 13.44 1.59 -0.96
CA LYS A 203 14.44 1.25 0.06
C LYS A 203 15.26 2.47 0.48
N ASN A 204 15.78 3.22 -0.50
CA ASN A 204 16.59 4.41 -0.22
C ASN A 204 15.75 5.50 0.49
N LYS A 205 14.50 5.71 0.09
CA LYS A 205 13.59 6.63 0.77
C LYS A 205 13.26 6.20 2.20
N ILE A 206 13.14 4.89 2.48
CA ILE A 206 13.01 4.39 3.86
C ILE A 206 14.23 4.81 4.69
N ALA A 207 15.44 4.63 4.16
CA ALA A 207 16.66 5.04 4.85
C ALA A 207 16.73 6.55 5.08
N GLU A 208 16.34 7.36 4.09
CA GLU A 208 16.28 8.83 4.21
C GLU A 208 15.31 9.25 5.33
N ILE A 209 14.09 8.69 5.34
CA ILE A 209 13.08 8.98 6.37
C ILE A 209 13.62 8.56 7.76
N LEU A 210 14.21 7.37 7.88
CA LEU A 210 14.80 6.91 9.14
C LEU A 210 15.87 7.85 9.69
N ASN A 211 16.68 8.41 8.81
CA ASN A 211 17.72 9.37 9.21
C ASN A 211 17.12 10.62 9.88
N THR A 212 15.96 11.11 9.43
CA THR A 212 15.28 12.24 10.09
C THR A 212 14.85 11.87 11.52
N TYR A 213 14.29 10.69 11.72
CA TYR A 213 13.87 10.20 13.05
C TYR A 213 15.06 9.94 14.01
N THR A 214 16.25 9.67 13.49
CA THR A 214 17.44 9.49 14.31
C THR A 214 18.09 10.83 14.67
N HIS A 215 18.13 11.80 13.77
CA HIS A 215 18.66 13.15 14.04
C HIS A 215 17.83 13.89 15.08
N ASP A 216 16.50 13.90 14.95
CA ASP A 216 15.61 14.55 15.92
C ASP A 216 15.78 13.99 17.35
N TYR A 217 16.19 12.75 17.47
CA TYR A 217 16.46 12.15 18.78
C TYR A 217 17.76 12.68 19.42
N TYR A 218 18.82 12.84 18.66
CA TYR A 218 20.09 13.33 19.18
C TYR A 218 20.02 14.82 19.55
N GLU A 219 19.29 15.63 18.81
CA GLU A 219 19.11 17.06 19.14
C GLU A 219 18.28 17.23 20.43
N ASN A 220 17.23 16.44 20.63
CA ASN A 220 16.39 16.52 21.83
C ASN A 220 17.05 15.94 23.10
N THR A 221 18.04 15.05 22.98
CA THR A 221 18.79 14.48 24.13
C THR A 221 19.98 15.32 24.54
N THR A 222 20.46 16.23 23.71
CA THR A 222 21.58 17.14 24.02
C THR A 222 21.15 18.43 24.72
N LEU A 223 19.85 18.65 24.90
CA LEU A 223 19.27 19.86 25.53
C LEU A 223 18.73 19.60 26.96
N GLN A 224 19.08 18.48 27.61
CA GLN A 224 18.76 18.19 29.00
C GLN A 224 19.99 18.21 29.91
#